data_a355cab284930c0d988cb42be02d0bda
#
_entry.id   a355cab284930c0d988cb42be02d0bda
#
_cell.length_a   1.000
_cell.length_b   1.000
_cell.length_c   1.000
_cell.angle_alpha   90.00
_cell.angle_beta   90.00
_cell.angle_gamma   90.00
#
_symmetry.space_group_name_H-M   'P 1'
#
loop_
_entity.id
_entity.type
_entity.pdbx_description
1 polymer ?
#
loop_
_entity_poly.entity_id
_entity_poly.type
_entity_poly.pdbx_seq_one_letter_code
_entity_poly.pdbx_strand_id
1 'polypeptide(L)'
;MAPHILSAVTGNSVDVIKPVRALISVSDKTGIVELATYLSSIGCELLSTGGTAAKIREAGLVCKDVAEHTKSPECLDGRVKTLHPKIHGGLLAVRGNEKHEKDMKDNDIGVIDMTILNLYPFEATVAKGSPFEMCVENIDIGGPSMLRSTAKNHAYTTIVTSPSQYAELTDTMKSNEGGTTLALRKRFAARAYATSAAYDSSIASYFASQLDSEAPVAARVYQPEYPLKYGCNPQQKPAGISSILGSPLPFSVVNGKPGYINLLDAANAWQLVKELKEATGLAAATSFKHVSPAGAALAVPLSSSECQAFEISETDAASLTPSALAYIRARNADPMCSFGDFAAISDIVDEGTALYLKKEVSDGIIAAGYTPEALEILKQKKKGNFIILEATPDFVPPSMEYREVFGMAFSQKRNSIIVSADHMKESVTKRTVDDDVKRDMILGCITLKYTQSNSVGFGKNGQMVGIGAGQQSRVDCVKLAGRKVATFMLRQHPQVLGLNFKAGVKRQDRVNARVRYIEGDFTTEERVRWEANFEVVPEPLTSDTKEAYMKELSGVILSSDAFFPFRDGIDHASKLATKRGNIAERMQQRAHPSREEDGGINGIPILFRMRHFLEFKVIW
;
A
#
# COMPACT_ATOMS: atom_id res chain seq x y z
N MET A 1 11.96 -9.07 -46.83
CA MET A 1 12.17 -10.36 -46.13
C MET A 1 10.87 -11.15 -46.26
N ALA A 2 10.91 -12.31 -46.92
CA ALA A 2 9.75 -13.20 -46.92
C ALA A 2 9.45 -13.60 -45.47
N PRO A 3 8.21 -13.57 -45.01
CA PRO A 3 7.91 -14.02 -43.68
C PRO A 3 8.31 -15.49 -43.58
N HIS A 4 9.14 -15.81 -42.57
CA HIS A 4 9.35 -17.20 -42.16
C HIS A 4 8.03 -17.69 -41.57
N ILE A 5 7.05 -17.89 -42.46
CA ILE A 5 5.74 -18.35 -42.10
C ILE A 5 5.85 -19.82 -41.77
N LEU A 6 5.93 -20.13 -40.47
CA LEU A 6 4.98 -21.07 -39.89
C LEU A 6 5.21 -22.55 -40.17
N SER A 7 6.45 -23.04 -40.07
CA SER A 7 6.66 -24.44 -39.75
C SER A 7 6.08 -24.84 -38.37
N ALA A 8 5.80 -23.86 -37.51
CA ALA A 8 5.24 -24.12 -36.18
C ALA A 8 3.72 -24.35 -36.14
N VAL A 9 2.98 -24.04 -37.20
CA VAL A 9 1.50 -24.11 -37.20
C VAL A 9 0.94 -25.34 -37.94
N THR A 10 1.72 -26.02 -38.75
CA THR A 10 1.30 -27.18 -39.55
C THR A 10 1.71 -28.53 -38.99
N GLY A 11 2.49 -28.58 -37.92
CA GLY A 11 2.81 -29.84 -37.23
C GLY A 11 1.71 -30.21 -36.24
N ASN A 12 1.31 -31.48 -36.19
CA ASN A 12 0.45 -32.03 -35.15
C ASN A 12 1.09 -31.68 -33.77
N SER A 13 0.52 -30.74 -33.05
CA SER A 13 0.97 -30.40 -31.71
C SER A 13 0.75 -31.61 -30.82
N VAL A 14 1.80 -32.33 -30.49
CA VAL A 14 1.74 -33.43 -29.52
C VAL A 14 1.41 -32.86 -28.17
N ASP A 15 0.27 -33.23 -27.62
CA ASP A 15 -0.17 -32.64 -26.34
C ASP A 15 0.79 -33.00 -25.22
N VAL A 16 1.26 -34.24 -25.13
CA VAL A 16 2.18 -34.70 -24.09
C VAL A 16 3.57 -34.98 -24.68
N ILE A 17 4.62 -34.38 -24.11
CA ILE A 17 6.01 -34.59 -24.51
C ILE A 17 6.81 -35.09 -23.33
N LYS A 18 7.43 -36.26 -23.47
CA LYS A 18 8.41 -36.78 -22.52
C LYS A 18 9.78 -36.17 -22.84
N PRO A 19 10.43 -35.47 -21.90
CA PRO A 19 11.74 -34.92 -22.16
C PRO A 19 12.79 -36.03 -22.23
N VAL A 20 13.56 -36.05 -23.32
CA VAL A 20 14.72 -36.93 -23.48
C VAL A 20 15.95 -36.27 -22.86
N ARG A 21 16.05 -34.96 -22.94
CA ARG A 21 17.21 -34.22 -22.42
C ARG A 21 16.77 -32.91 -21.79
N ALA A 22 17.27 -32.64 -20.57
CA ALA A 22 17.04 -31.40 -19.82
C ALA A 22 18.36 -30.64 -19.64
N LEU A 23 18.36 -29.35 -19.99
CA LEU A 23 19.46 -28.42 -19.73
C LEU A 23 19.17 -27.67 -18.44
N ILE A 24 20.04 -27.77 -17.44
CA ILE A 24 19.89 -27.21 -16.11
C ILE A 24 20.96 -26.16 -15.85
N SER A 25 20.58 -24.92 -15.62
CA SER A 25 21.48 -23.80 -15.32
C SER A 25 20.83 -22.87 -14.31
N VAL A 26 21.10 -23.07 -13.02
CA VAL A 26 20.43 -22.34 -11.94
C VAL A 26 21.42 -21.63 -11.02
N SER A 27 21.15 -20.35 -10.71
CA SER A 27 21.83 -19.58 -9.68
C SER A 27 21.27 -19.95 -8.30
N ASP A 28 19.95 -19.95 -8.13
CA ASP A 28 19.25 -20.50 -6.97
C ASP A 28 19.06 -22.01 -7.14
N LYS A 29 19.72 -22.77 -6.28
CA LYS A 29 19.77 -24.24 -6.31
C LYS A 29 18.74 -24.91 -5.40
N THR A 30 17.78 -24.14 -4.89
CA THR A 30 16.70 -24.68 -4.04
C THR A 30 15.88 -25.72 -4.80
N GLY A 31 15.76 -26.93 -4.23
CA GLY A 31 14.96 -28.03 -4.79
C GLY A 31 15.49 -28.64 -6.09
N ILE A 32 16.70 -28.24 -6.57
CA ILE A 32 17.19 -28.72 -7.88
C ILE A 32 17.62 -30.18 -7.84
N VAL A 33 18.11 -30.68 -6.71
CA VAL A 33 18.54 -32.08 -6.58
C VAL A 33 17.37 -33.02 -6.68
N GLU A 34 16.28 -32.71 -5.99
CA GLU A 34 15.02 -33.47 -6.01
C GLU A 34 14.42 -33.52 -7.42
N LEU A 35 14.40 -32.39 -8.12
CA LEU A 35 13.91 -32.32 -9.50
C LEU A 35 14.83 -33.10 -10.45
N ALA A 36 16.16 -32.95 -10.33
CA ALA A 36 17.12 -33.68 -11.15
C ALA A 36 17.01 -35.19 -10.92
N THR A 37 16.82 -35.63 -9.68
CA THR A 37 16.61 -37.04 -9.31
C THR A 37 15.35 -37.58 -10.00
N TYR A 38 14.25 -36.85 -9.95
CA TYR A 38 13.02 -37.24 -10.64
C TYR A 38 13.22 -37.34 -12.15
N LEU A 39 13.83 -36.35 -12.79
CA LEU A 39 14.09 -36.36 -14.24
C LEU A 39 14.98 -37.53 -14.65
N SER A 40 16.05 -37.80 -13.89
CA SER A 40 16.93 -38.95 -14.10
C SER A 40 16.18 -40.27 -13.96
N SER A 41 15.28 -40.39 -12.98
CA SER A 41 14.49 -41.61 -12.74
C SER A 41 13.53 -41.98 -13.88
N ILE A 42 13.12 -41.01 -14.69
CA ILE A 42 12.30 -41.24 -15.89
C ILE A 42 13.09 -41.35 -17.18
N GLY A 43 14.43 -41.45 -17.08
CA GLY A 43 15.36 -41.63 -18.20
C GLY A 43 15.74 -40.35 -18.94
N CYS A 44 15.51 -39.16 -18.37
CA CYS A 44 15.90 -37.89 -18.97
C CYS A 44 17.43 -37.65 -18.75
N GLU A 45 18.16 -37.42 -19.85
CA GLU A 45 19.58 -37.03 -19.79
C GLU A 45 19.72 -35.62 -19.23
N LEU A 46 20.64 -35.43 -18.26
CA LEU A 46 20.86 -34.12 -17.63
C LEU A 46 22.11 -33.47 -18.23
N LEU A 47 21.93 -32.24 -18.77
CA LEU A 47 23.03 -31.36 -19.19
C LEU A 47 23.14 -30.20 -18.20
N SER A 48 24.37 -29.82 -17.83
CA SER A 48 24.56 -28.66 -16.97
C SER A 48 25.95 -28.06 -17.10
N THR A 49 26.18 -26.91 -16.46
CA THR A 49 27.48 -26.25 -16.41
C THR A 49 27.87 -25.87 -14.98
N GLY A 50 29.15 -25.72 -14.73
CA GLY A 50 29.71 -25.09 -13.53
C GLY A 50 29.17 -25.65 -12.21
N GLY A 51 28.82 -24.74 -11.28
CA GLY A 51 28.38 -25.11 -9.93
C GLY A 51 27.03 -25.85 -9.88
N THR A 52 26.18 -25.76 -10.91
CA THR A 52 24.96 -26.57 -10.99
C THR A 52 25.28 -28.02 -11.32
N ALA A 53 26.17 -28.25 -12.28
CA ALA A 53 26.65 -29.60 -12.62
C ALA A 53 27.33 -30.27 -11.42
N ALA A 54 28.20 -29.54 -10.69
CA ALA A 54 28.82 -30.02 -9.48
C ALA A 54 27.80 -30.48 -8.44
N LYS A 55 26.78 -29.65 -8.15
CA LYS A 55 25.72 -29.97 -7.18
C LYS A 55 24.92 -31.22 -7.54
N ILE A 56 24.62 -31.40 -8.83
CA ILE A 56 23.89 -32.58 -9.34
C ILE A 56 24.76 -33.85 -9.20
N ARG A 57 26.04 -33.75 -9.52
CA ARG A 57 26.99 -34.87 -9.40
C ARG A 57 27.29 -35.25 -7.95
N GLU A 58 27.40 -34.26 -7.04
CA GLU A 58 27.52 -34.50 -5.58
C GLU A 58 26.34 -35.31 -5.02
N ALA A 59 25.18 -35.19 -5.64
CA ALA A 59 24.00 -36.01 -5.29
C ALA A 59 24.02 -37.43 -5.90
N GLY A 60 25.11 -37.84 -6.56
CA GLY A 60 25.24 -39.14 -7.18
C GLY A 60 24.55 -39.30 -8.54
N LEU A 61 24.11 -38.21 -9.16
CA LEU A 61 23.43 -38.27 -10.46
C LEU A 61 24.42 -38.08 -11.62
N VAL A 62 24.16 -38.78 -12.72
CA VAL A 62 24.92 -38.59 -13.96
C VAL A 62 24.47 -37.28 -14.61
N CYS A 63 25.43 -36.37 -14.80
CA CYS A 63 25.19 -35.08 -15.42
C CYS A 63 26.31 -34.78 -16.42
N LYS A 64 25.96 -34.65 -17.69
CA LYS A 64 26.89 -34.34 -18.78
C LYS A 64 27.21 -32.85 -18.78
N ASP A 65 28.45 -32.50 -19.02
CA ASP A 65 28.84 -31.09 -19.13
C ASP A 65 28.42 -30.51 -20.49
N VAL A 66 28.03 -29.24 -20.50
CA VAL A 66 27.69 -28.54 -21.76
C VAL A 66 28.90 -28.47 -22.69
N ALA A 67 30.11 -28.28 -22.19
CA ALA A 67 31.30 -28.26 -23.00
C ALA A 67 31.54 -29.62 -23.69
N GLU A 68 31.25 -30.73 -23.02
CA GLU A 68 31.31 -32.08 -23.58
C GLU A 68 30.21 -32.28 -24.66
N HIS A 69 29.00 -31.79 -24.40
CA HIS A 69 27.89 -31.88 -25.36
C HIS A 69 28.13 -31.04 -26.62
N THR A 70 28.64 -29.84 -26.47
CA THR A 70 28.92 -28.94 -27.60
C THR A 70 30.21 -29.28 -28.33
N LYS A 71 31.13 -29.99 -27.67
CA LYS A 71 32.53 -30.20 -28.09
C LYS A 71 33.29 -28.87 -28.21
N SER A 72 32.89 -27.86 -27.43
CA SER A 72 33.48 -26.53 -27.38
C SER A 72 33.78 -26.16 -25.93
N PRO A 73 34.99 -25.74 -25.58
CA PRO A 73 35.32 -25.33 -24.22
C PRO A 73 34.61 -24.01 -23.88
N GLU A 74 34.43 -23.74 -22.57
CA GLU A 74 34.10 -22.42 -22.10
C GLU A 74 35.17 -21.41 -22.52
N CYS A 75 34.77 -20.19 -22.90
CA CYS A 75 35.72 -19.15 -23.27
C CYS A 75 35.31 -17.79 -22.65
N LEU A 76 36.25 -16.83 -22.70
CA LEU A 76 36.09 -15.50 -22.15
C LEU A 76 35.70 -15.54 -20.65
N ASP A 77 36.46 -16.29 -19.86
CA ASP A 77 36.24 -16.47 -18.42
C ASP A 77 34.84 -16.97 -18.06
N GLY A 78 34.25 -17.78 -18.96
CA GLY A 78 32.92 -18.34 -18.77
C GLY A 78 31.76 -17.46 -19.22
N ARG A 79 31.99 -16.29 -19.83
CA ARG A 79 30.92 -15.47 -20.42
C ARG A 79 30.23 -16.14 -21.61
N VAL A 80 30.93 -17.08 -22.29
CA VAL A 80 30.40 -17.89 -23.39
C VAL A 80 30.50 -19.36 -23.04
N LYS A 81 29.35 -19.97 -22.70
CA LYS A 81 29.18 -21.39 -22.37
C LYS A 81 28.06 -22.02 -23.17
N THR A 82 26.88 -21.42 -23.09
CA THR A 82 25.62 -21.91 -23.65
C THR A 82 25.20 -21.21 -24.93
N LEU A 83 25.87 -20.10 -25.33
CA LEU A 83 25.67 -19.42 -26.61
C LEU A 83 26.32 -20.23 -27.76
N HIS A 84 25.72 -21.36 -28.06
CA HIS A 84 26.28 -22.29 -29.04
C HIS A 84 25.17 -22.85 -29.95
N PRO A 85 25.43 -23.05 -31.28
CA PRO A 85 24.42 -23.58 -32.20
C PRO A 85 23.84 -24.93 -31.77
N LYS A 86 24.62 -25.82 -31.16
CA LYS A 86 24.10 -27.10 -30.66
C LYS A 86 23.11 -26.96 -29.52
N ILE A 87 23.27 -25.93 -28.66
CA ILE A 87 22.33 -25.66 -27.59
C ILE A 87 21.04 -25.03 -28.18
N HIS A 88 21.19 -23.91 -28.88
CA HIS A 88 20.01 -23.19 -29.40
C HIS A 88 19.31 -23.95 -30.52
N GLY A 89 20.01 -24.70 -31.36
CA GLY A 89 19.43 -25.57 -32.34
C GLY A 89 18.62 -26.69 -31.70
N GLY A 90 19.15 -27.33 -30.63
CA GLY A 90 18.43 -28.35 -29.85
C GLY A 90 17.13 -27.83 -29.24
N LEU A 91 17.12 -26.56 -28.79
CA LEU A 91 15.95 -25.89 -28.19
C LEU A 91 14.95 -25.39 -29.24
N LEU A 92 15.41 -24.88 -30.39
CA LEU A 92 14.57 -24.17 -31.38
C LEU A 92 14.06 -25.06 -32.51
N ALA A 93 14.63 -26.25 -32.69
CA ALA A 93 14.21 -27.14 -33.76
C ALA A 93 12.74 -27.55 -33.60
N VAL A 94 11.97 -27.38 -34.66
CA VAL A 94 10.57 -27.83 -34.76
C VAL A 94 10.58 -29.32 -35.05
N ARG A 95 10.03 -30.12 -34.16
CA ARG A 95 9.98 -31.58 -34.28
C ARG A 95 9.04 -32.00 -35.44
N GLY A 96 9.42 -32.96 -36.24
CA GLY A 96 8.67 -33.40 -37.43
C GLY A 96 8.81 -32.46 -38.65
N ASN A 97 9.71 -31.47 -38.60
CA ASN A 97 10.03 -30.65 -39.76
C ASN A 97 11.27 -31.24 -40.45
N GLU A 98 11.12 -31.81 -41.63
CA GLU A 98 12.15 -32.52 -42.38
C GLU A 98 13.43 -31.68 -42.58
N LYS A 99 13.29 -30.39 -42.85
CA LYS A 99 14.44 -29.49 -43.02
C LYS A 99 15.21 -29.31 -41.71
N HIS A 100 14.47 -29.08 -40.59
CA HIS A 100 15.10 -28.92 -39.29
C HIS A 100 15.76 -30.22 -38.84
N GLU A 101 15.16 -31.38 -39.09
CA GLU A 101 15.73 -32.69 -38.77
C GLU A 101 17.01 -32.97 -39.57
N LYS A 102 17.01 -32.59 -40.85
CA LYS A 102 18.21 -32.66 -41.70
C LYS A 102 19.30 -31.74 -41.16
N ASP A 103 18.99 -30.45 -40.88
CA ASP A 103 19.96 -29.50 -40.38
C ASP A 103 20.54 -29.95 -39.02
N MET A 104 19.74 -30.56 -38.15
CA MET A 104 20.19 -31.13 -36.88
C MET A 104 21.16 -32.28 -37.09
N LYS A 105 20.83 -33.18 -38.01
CA LYS A 105 21.70 -34.34 -38.35
C LYS A 105 23.01 -33.86 -38.97
N ASP A 106 22.96 -32.97 -39.94
CA ASP A 106 24.11 -32.48 -40.68
C ASP A 106 25.11 -31.71 -39.75
N ASN A 107 24.62 -31.08 -38.69
CA ASN A 107 25.41 -30.29 -37.73
C ASN A 107 25.63 -30.97 -36.38
N ASP A 108 25.33 -32.26 -36.23
CA ASP A 108 25.45 -33.00 -34.97
C ASP A 108 24.76 -32.30 -33.78
N ILE A 109 23.50 -31.85 -34.01
CA ILE A 109 22.66 -31.16 -33.01
C ILE A 109 21.69 -32.16 -32.39
N GLY A 110 21.84 -32.41 -31.09
CA GLY A 110 20.90 -33.24 -30.33
C GLY A 110 19.69 -32.42 -29.83
N VAL A 111 18.53 -33.08 -29.70
CA VAL A 111 17.33 -32.42 -29.11
C VAL A 111 17.58 -32.04 -27.65
N ILE A 112 17.01 -30.90 -27.25
CA ILE A 112 16.88 -30.48 -25.84
C ILE A 112 15.41 -30.14 -25.64
N ASP A 113 14.72 -30.88 -24.76
CA ASP A 113 13.25 -30.80 -24.62
C ASP A 113 12.82 -29.98 -23.40
N MET A 114 13.78 -29.74 -22.48
CA MET A 114 13.51 -28.99 -21.27
C MET A 114 14.70 -28.10 -20.91
N THR A 115 14.39 -26.89 -20.47
CA THR A 115 15.37 -26.00 -19.85
C THR A 115 14.89 -25.59 -18.45
N ILE A 116 15.73 -25.79 -17.44
CA ILE A 116 15.48 -25.38 -16.06
C ILE A 116 16.57 -24.37 -15.75
N LEU A 117 16.17 -23.11 -15.64
CA LEU A 117 17.10 -22.02 -15.38
C LEU A 117 16.45 -20.93 -14.53
N ASN A 118 17.24 -20.29 -13.70
CA ASN A 118 16.92 -18.99 -13.14
C ASN A 118 18.11 -18.05 -13.41
N LEU A 119 17.77 -16.78 -13.64
CA LEU A 119 18.75 -15.78 -14.04
C LEU A 119 19.68 -15.41 -12.89
N TYR A 120 20.81 -14.82 -13.19
CA TYR A 120 21.70 -14.26 -12.17
C TYR A 120 20.97 -13.18 -11.36
N PRO A 121 21.24 -13.09 -10.06
CA PRO A 121 20.50 -12.19 -9.15
C PRO A 121 20.98 -10.73 -9.28
N PHE A 122 20.82 -10.14 -10.45
CA PHE A 122 21.21 -8.75 -10.76
C PHE A 122 20.65 -7.76 -9.74
N GLU A 123 19.33 -7.84 -9.47
CA GLU A 123 18.64 -6.95 -8.52
C GLU A 123 19.22 -7.07 -7.10
N ALA A 124 19.55 -8.29 -6.67
CA ALA A 124 20.18 -8.51 -5.37
C ALA A 124 21.61 -7.95 -5.30
N THR A 125 22.34 -7.95 -6.43
CA THR A 125 23.67 -7.34 -6.53
C THR A 125 23.58 -5.82 -6.44
N VAL A 126 22.62 -5.21 -7.11
CA VAL A 126 22.33 -3.78 -7.02
C VAL A 126 21.90 -3.38 -5.61
N ALA A 127 21.00 -4.16 -4.99
CA ALA A 127 20.49 -3.89 -3.63
C ALA A 127 21.59 -3.93 -2.55
N LYS A 128 22.67 -4.68 -2.78
CA LYS A 128 23.86 -4.71 -1.90
C LYS A 128 24.74 -3.46 -2.03
N GLY A 129 24.42 -2.54 -2.94
CA GLY A 129 25.25 -1.36 -3.20
C GLY A 129 26.59 -1.69 -3.87
N SER A 130 26.67 -2.78 -4.66
CA SER A 130 27.88 -3.17 -5.35
C SER A 130 28.34 -2.11 -6.38
N PRO A 131 29.64 -1.98 -6.67
CA PRO A 131 30.13 -1.09 -7.71
C PRO A 131 29.49 -1.36 -9.08
N PHE A 132 29.41 -0.32 -9.91
CA PHE A 132 28.75 -0.38 -11.23
C PHE A 132 29.28 -1.53 -12.09
N GLU A 133 30.60 -1.67 -12.19
CA GLU A 133 31.26 -2.73 -12.99
C GLU A 133 30.89 -4.13 -12.50
N MET A 134 30.72 -4.31 -11.19
CA MET A 134 30.30 -5.59 -10.62
C MET A 134 28.82 -5.87 -10.91
N CYS A 135 27.98 -4.84 -10.91
CA CYS A 135 26.59 -4.99 -11.33
C CYS A 135 26.51 -5.37 -12.82
N VAL A 136 27.30 -4.72 -13.67
CA VAL A 136 27.36 -5.04 -15.11
C VAL A 136 27.86 -6.48 -15.35
N GLU A 137 28.86 -6.94 -14.60
CA GLU A 137 29.36 -8.33 -14.73
C GLU A 137 28.32 -9.39 -14.32
N ASN A 138 27.37 -9.02 -13.48
CA ASN A 138 26.26 -9.90 -13.08
C ASN A 138 25.06 -9.84 -14.04
N ILE A 139 25.17 -9.19 -15.19
CA ILE A 139 24.15 -9.26 -16.24
C ILE A 139 24.26 -10.60 -16.97
N ASP A 140 23.22 -11.41 -16.87
CA ASP A 140 23.14 -12.70 -17.52
C ASP A 140 22.79 -12.54 -19.01
N ILE A 141 23.62 -13.08 -19.89
CA ILE A 141 23.41 -13.09 -21.35
C ILE A 141 22.91 -14.46 -21.80
N GLY A 142 23.56 -15.52 -21.35
CA GLY A 142 23.25 -16.89 -21.76
C GLY A 142 21.89 -17.38 -21.27
N GLY A 143 21.56 -17.07 -20.02
CA GLY A 143 20.28 -17.41 -19.41
C GLY A 143 19.07 -16.87 -20.17
N PRO A 144 18.94 -15.55 -20.39
CA PRO A 144 17.87 -14.96 -21.18
C PRO A 144 17.80 -15.53 -22.61
N SER A 145 18.93 -15.81 -23.24
CA SER A 145 18.95 -16.39 -24.58
C SER A 145 18.33 -17.79 -24.62
N MET A 146 18.71 -18.67 -23.69
CA MET A 146 18.12 -20.02 -23.56
C MET A 146 16.65 -19.97 -23.17
N LEU A 147 16.31 -19.10 -22.20
CA LEU A 147 14.93 -18.88 -21.75
C LEU A 147 14.02 -18.54 -22.93
N ARG A 148 14.41 -17.55 -23.73
CA ARG A 148 13.63 -17.08 -24.89
C ARG A 148 13.57 -18.13 -25.99
N SER A 149 14.65 -18.85 -26.25
CA SER A 149 14.68 -19.94 -27.24
C SER A 149 13.71 -21.07 -26.88
N THR A 150 13.74 -21.52 -25.62
CA THR A 150 12.86 -22.57 -25.11
C THR A 150 11.41 -22.11 -25.10
N ALA A 151 11.14 -20.90 -24.56
CA ALA A 151 9.77 -20.35 -24.52
C ALA A 151 9.16 -20.17 -25.91
N LYS A 152 9.93 -19.71 -26.91
CA LYS A 152 9.49 -19.58 -28.29
C LYS A 152 9.04 -20.93 -28.86
N ASN A 153 9.74 -21.98 -28.54
CA ASN A 153 9.47 -23.33 -29.07
C ASN A 153 8.59 -24.19 -28.12
N HIS A 154 7.76 -23.54 -27.28
CA HIS A 154 6.93 -24.18 -26.26
C HIS A 154 6.02 -25.31 -26.79
N ALA A 155 5.77 -25.36 -28.10
CA ALA A 155 5.08 -26.51 -28.70
C ALA A 155 5.82 -27.82 -28.46
N TYR A 156 7.14 -27.78 -28.34
CA TYR A 156 8.02 -28.95 -28.24
C TYR A 156 8.95 -28.92 -27.02
N THR A 157 9.11 -27.80 -26.37
CA THR A 157 10.08 -27.62 -25.26
C THR A 157 9.43 -27.03 -24.03
N THR A 158 9.93 -27.41 -22.86
CA THR A 158 9.46 -26.92 -21.55
C THR A 158 10.49 -25.99 -20.93
N ILE A 159 10.10 -24.79 -20.55
CA ILE A 159 10.93 -23.84 -19.81
C ILE A 159 10.47 -23.73 -18.35
N VAL A 160 11.42 -23.79 -17.42
CA VAL A 160 11.19 -23.60 -15.97
C VAL A 160 12.12 -22.51 -15.49
N THR A 161 11.59 -21.45 -14.89
CA THR A 161 12.36 -20.23 -14.55
C THR A 161 12.48 -19.97 -13.04
N SER A 162 11.79 -20.77 -12.21
CA SER A 162 11.78 -20.60 -10.76
C SER A 162 11.61 -21.91 -10.02
N PRO A 163 12.23 -22.09 -8.84
CA PRO A 163 11.99 -23.23 -7.97
C PRO A 163 10.50 -23.43 -7.60
N SER A 164 9.72 -22.35 -7.52
CA SER A 164 8.29 -22.40 -7.24
C SER A 164 7.46 -23.17 -8.28
N GLN A 165 8.02 -23.42 -9.47
CA GLN A 165 7.39 -24.18 -10.53
C GLN A 165 7.67 -25.70 -10.47
N TYR A 166 8.62 -26.15 -9.64
CA TYR A 166 9.08 -27.54 -9.62
C TYR A 166 7.97 -28.51 -9.20
N ALA A 167 7.16 -28.15 -8.22
CA ALA A 167 6.03 -28.99 -7.78
C ALA A 167 4.99 -29.13 -8.90
N GLU A 168 4.54 -28.03 -9.51
CA GLU A 168 3.58 -28.04 -10.63
C GLU A 168 4.10 -28.88 -11.82
N LEU A 169 5.38 -28.73 -12.14
CA LEU A 169 6.03 -29.53 -13.18
C LEU A 169 5.99 -31.03 -12.87
N THR A 170 6.50 -31.39 -11.69
CA THR A 170 6.63 -32.79 -11.26
C THR A 170 5.28 -33.48 -11.16
N ASP A 171 4.26 -32.81 -10.59
CA ASP A 171 2.91 -33.35 -10.46
C ASP A 171 2.26 -33.54 -11.83
N THR A 172 2.42 -32.57 -12.75
CA THR A 172 1.94 -32.72 -14.12
C THR A 172 2.61 -33.88 -14.83
N MET A 173 3.94 -34.01 -14.70
CA MET A 173 4.69 -35.10 -15.34
C MET A 173 4.31 -36.47 -14.78
N LYS A 174 4.14 -36.61 -13.46
CA LYS A 174 3.66 -37.85 -12.83
C LYS A 174 2.28 -38.26 -13.35
N SER A 175 1.39 -37.29 -13.51
CA SER A 175 0.03 -37.54 -14.01
C SER A 175 -0.03 -37.82 -15.51
N ASN A 176 1.07 -37.60 -16.26
CA ASN A 176 1.14 -37.78 -17.71
C ASN A 176 2.33 -38.67 -18.11
N GLU A 177 2.56 -39.78 -17.37
CA GLU A 177 3.58 -40.80 -17.65
C GLU A 177 5.00 -40.23 -17.87
N GLY A 178 5.39 -39.20 -17.14
CA GLY A 178 6.69 -38.51 -17.27
C GLY A 178 6.73 -37.41 -18.32
N GLY A 179 5.59 -37.06 -18.93
CA GLY A 179 5.52 -36.02 -19.96
C GLY A 179 4.94 -34.68 -19.47
N THR A 180 5.23 -33.63 -20.23
CA THR A 180 4.66 -32.28 -20.02
C THR A 180 3.54 -32.01 -21.02
N THR A 181 2.41 -31.47 -20.55
CA THR A 181 1.27 -31.12 -21.43
C THR A 181 1.51 -29.80 -22.16
N LEU A 182 0.89 -29.61 -23.31
CA LEU A 182 0.95 -28.35 -24.08
C LEU A 182 0.41 -27.16 -23.25
N ALA A 183 -0.61 -27.40 -22.43
CA ALA A 183 -1.17 -26.39 -21.54
C ALA A 183 -0.14 -25.92 -20.50
N LEU A 184 0.61 -26.82 -19.89
CA LEU A 184 1.70 -26.48 -18.97
C LEU A 184 2.80 -25.68 -19.69
N ARG A 185 3.24 -26.18 -20.87
CA ARG A 185 4.31 -25.52 -21.64
C ARG A 185 3.94 -24.10 -22.04
N LYS A 186 2.69 -23.85 -22.45
CA LYS A 186 2.19 -22.50 -22.75
C LYS A 186 2.23 -21.59 -21.51
N ARG A 187 1.75 -22.07 -20.36
CA ARG A 187 1.79 -21.28 -19.11
C ARG A 187 3.22 -20.95 -18.70
N PHE A 188 4.11 -21.93 -18.78
CA PHE A 188 5.51 -21.72 -18.40
C PHE A 188 6.24 -20.81 -19.39
N ALA A 189 5.96 -20.88 -20.68
CA ALA A 189 6.47 -19.95 -21.67
C ALA A 189 6.01 -18.50 -21.41
N ALA A 190 4.75 -18.30 -21.03
CA ALA A 190 4.24 -16.98 -20.66
C ALA A 190 4.98 -16.42 -19.42
N ARG A 191 5.18 -17.26 -18.38
CA ARG A 191 5.97 -16.90 -17.18
C ARG A 191 7.42 -16.56 -17.54
N ALA A 192 8.03 -17.32 -18.44
CA ALA A 192 9.41 -17.09 -18.89
C ALA A 192 9.56 -15.73 -19.58
N TYR A 193 8.65 -15.36 -20.50
CA TYR A 193 8.68 -14.05 -21.12
C TYR A 193 8.45 -12.91 -20.10
N ALA A 194 7.59 -13.13 -19.11
CA ALA A 194 7.43 -12.15 -18.02
C ALA A 194 8.72 -11.98 -17.22
N THR A 195 9.42 -13.09 -16.90
CA THR A 195 10.72 -13.05 -16.22
C THR A 195 11.78 -12.30 -17.02
N SER A 196 11.87 -12.56 -18.35
CA SER A 196 12.81 -11.86 -19.24
C SER A 196 12.52 -10.36 -19.29
N ALA A 197 11.23 -9.98 -19.44
CA ALA A 197 10.84 -8.58 -19.51
C ALA A 197 11.15 -7.83 -18.20
N ALA A 198 10.93 -8.47 -17.07
CA ALA A 198 11.25 -7.92 -15.76
C ALA A 198 12.75 -7.69 -15.58
N TYR A 199 13.54 -8.70 -15.95
CA TYR A 199 15.00 -8.66 -15.87
C TYR A 199 15.58 -7.49 -16.69
N ASP A 200 15.19 -7.37 -17.96
CA ASP A 200 15.61 -6.28 -18.84
C ASP A 200 15.13 -4.90 -18.34
N SER A 201 13.92 -4.83 -17.76
CA SER A 201 13.40 -3.60 -17.15
C SER A 201 14.23 -3.15 -15.95
N SER A 202 14.67 -4.08 -15.10
CA SER A 202 15.51 -3.79 -13.94
C SER A 202 16.89 -3.28 -14.37
N ILE A 203 17.48 -3.91 -15.39
CA ILE A 203 18.78 -3.48 -15.95
C ILE A 203 18.67 -2.07 -16.56
N ALA A 204 17.65 -1.84 -17.39
CA ALA A 204 17.43 -0.53 -18.02
C ALA A 204 17.23 0.59 -16.99
N SER A 205 16.46 0.32 -15.94
CA SER A 205 16.22 1.27 -14.85
C SER A 205 17.52 1.57 -14.08
N TYR A 206 18.33 0.54 -13.82
CA TYR A 206 19.62 0.70 -13.15
C TYR A 206 20.58 1.57 -13.97
N PHE A 207 20.75 1.27 -15.25
CA PHE A 207 21.62 2.08 -16.15
C PHE A 207 21.16 3.54 -16.19
N ALA A 208 19.86 3.79 -16.35
CA ALA A 208 19.33 5.15 -16.34
C ALA A 208 19.67 5.89 -15.04
N SER A 209 19.58 5.21 -13.89
CA SER A 209 19.89 5.81 -12.59
C SER A 209 21.38 6.10 -12.37
N GLN A 210 22.26 5.30 -12.98
CA GLN A 210 23.72 5.43 -12.81
C GLN A 210 24.35 6.45 -13.77
N LEU A 211 23.75 6.64 -14.93
CA LEU A 211 24.32 7.48 -16.00
C LEU A 211 23.70 8.87 -16.05
N ASP A 212 22.84 9.21 -15.08
CA ASP A 212 22.10 10.48 -15.03
C ASP A 212 21.48 10.83 -16.41
N SER A 213 21.03 9.80 -17.10
CA SER A 213 20.48 9.88 -18.45
C SER A 213 18.97 9.65 -18.43
N GLU A 214 18.26 10.36 -19.31
CA GLU A 214 16.85 10.06 -19.54
C GLU A 214 16.72 8.69 -20.22
N ALA A 215 16.06 7.74 -19.55
CA ALA A 215 15.72 6.49 -20.18
C ALA A 215 14.69 6.73 -21.29
N PRO A 216 14.92 6.23 -22.52
CA PRO A 216 13.97 6.43 -23.63
C PRO A 216 12.61 5.74 -23.39
N VAL A 217 12.59 4.77 -22.47
CA VAL A 217 11.38 4.03 -22.07
C VAL A 217 11.44 3.77 -20.57
N ALA A 218 10.41 4.17 -19.83
CA ALA A 218 10.23 3.76 -18.44
C ALA A 218 9.36 2.50 -18.40
N ALA A 219 9.85 1.47 -17.72
CA ALA A 219 9.11 0.23 -17.52
C ALA A 219 8.97 -0.09 -16.03
N ARG A 220 7.79 -0.55 -15.62
CA ARG A 220 7.52 -1.08 -14.28
C ARG A 220 6.77 -2.39 -14.41
N VAL A 221 7.30 -3.42 -13.81
CA VAL A 221 6.69 -4.76 -13.85
C VAL A 221 5.94 -5.02 -12.56
N TYR A 222 4.71 -5.49 -12.70
CA TYR A 222 3.83 -5.82 -11.58
C TYR A 222 3.60 -7.32 -11.51
N GLN A 223 3.72 -7.87 -10.32
CA GLN A 223 3.38 -9.27 -10.03
C GLN A 223 1.98 -9.31 -9.40
N PRO A 224 1.00 -9.99 -10.04
CA PRO A 224 -0.32 -10.17 -9.44
C PRO A 224 -0.24 -10.94 -8.12
N GLU A 225 -0.87 -10.41 -7.06
CA GLU A 225 -0.87 -11.01 -5.71
C GLU A 225 -2.25 -11.55 -5.33
N TYR A 226 -3.27 -10.69 -5.37
CA TYR A 226 -4.61 -11.06 -4.97
C TYR A 226 -5.65 -10.60 -5.99
N PRO A 227 -6.54 -11.51 -6.46
CA PRO A 227 -7.75 -11.11 -7.17
C PRO A 227 -8.74 -10.47 -6.20
N LEU A 228 -9.34 -9.37 -6.61
CA LEU A 228 -10.39 -8.68 -5.86
C LEU A 228 -11.76 -8.96 -6.47
N LYS A 229 -12.81 -8.88 -5.66
CA LYS A 229 -14.18 -9.14 -6.11
C LYS A 229 -14.63 -8.17 -7.22
N TYR A 230 -14.21 -6.90 -7.11
CA TYR A 230 -14.41 -5.81 -8.07
C TYR A 230 -13.49 -4.62 -7.67
N GLY A 231 -13.37 -3.63 -8.52
CA GLY A 231 -12.61 -2.41 -8.28
C GLY A 231 -13.34 -1.43 -7.35
N CYS A 232 -13.34 -0.13 -7.66
CA CYS A 232 -14.06 0.87 -6.87
C CYS A 232 -15.57 0.61 -6.87
N ASN A 233 -16.12 0.13 -7.98
CA ASN A 233 -17.54 -0.15 -8.15
C ASN A 233 -17.77 -1.60 -8.63
N PRO A 234 -18.95 -2.19 -8.37
CA PRO A 234 -19.24 -3.60 -8.66
C PRO A 234 -19.09 -4.03 -10.12
N GLN A 235 -19.25 -3.11 -11.07
CA GLN A 235 -19.10 -3.38 -12.51
C GLN A 235 -17.64 -3.39 -12.98
N GLN A 236 -16.70 -2.88 -12.18
CA GLN A 236 -15.27 -2.81 -12.53
C GLN A 236 -14.61 -4.16 -12.27
N LYS A 237 -14.67 -5.04 -13.27
CA LYS A 237 -14.07 -6.39 -13.25
C LYS A 237 -13.35 -6.67 -14.58
N PRO A 238 -12.20 -7.37 -14.57
CA PRO A 238 -11.52 -7.92 -13.39
C PRO A 238 -10.90 -6.82 -12.50
N ALA A 239 -10.61 -7.16 -11.23
CA ALA A 239 -9.89 -6.31 -10.30
C ALA A 239 -8.88 -7.13 -9.49
N GLY A 240 -7.78 -6.53 -9.09
CA GLY A 240 -6.73 -7.18 -8.32
C GLY A 240 -5.73 -6.17 -7.77
N ILE A 241 -4.86 -6.64 -6.91
CA ILE A 241 -3.64 -5.92 -6.51
C ILE A 241 -2.42 -6.69 -6.98
N SER A 242 -1.37 -5.94 -7.22
CA SER A 242 -0.07 -6.46 -7.62
C SER A 242 1.02 -5.77 -6.79
N SER A 243 2.06 -6.51 -6.44
CA SER A 243 3.30 -5.93 -5.97
C SER A 243 4.14 -5.43 -7.16
N ILE A 244 5.11 -4.56 -6.90
CA ILE A 244 6.18 -4.31 -7.85
C ILE A 244 7.09 -5.54 -7.79
N LEU A 245 7.45 -6.09 -8.94
CA LEU A 245 8.26 -7.29 -9.00
C LEU A 245 9.57 -7.11 -8.21
N GLY A 246 9.91 -8.10 -7.39
CA GLY A 246 11.07 -8.03 -6.49
C GLY A 246 10.81 -7.27 -5.18
N SER A 247 9.62 -6.69 -4.99
CA SER A 247 9.24 -5.98 -3.78
C SER A 247 8.05 -6.68 -3.11
N PRO A 248 8.07 -6.99 -1.82
CA PRO A 248 6.90 -7.57 -1.15
C PRO A 248 5.76 -6.57 -1.06
N LEU A 249 4.55 -7.05 -0.78
CA LEU A 249 3.46 -6.17 -0.37
C LEU A 249 3.78 -5.51 0.98
N PRO A 250 3.31 -4.27 1.23
CA PRO A 250 3.54 -3.56 2.49
C PRO A 250 2.71 -4.12 3.67
N PHE A 251 1.95 -5.18 3.47
CA PHE A 251 1.10 -5.82 4.47
C PHE A 251 0.84 -7.29 4.12
N SER A 252 0.39 -8.04 5.13
CA SER A 252 -0.20 -9.37 4.97
C SER A 252 -1.69 -9.37 5.37
N VAL A 253 -2.49 -10.26 4.77
CA VAL A 253 -3.91 -10.45 5.13
C VAL A 253 -4.00 -11.55 6.18
N VAL A 254 -4.28 -11.16 7.43
CA VAL A 254 -4.40 -12.08 8.57
C VAL A 254 -5.80 -12.71 8.64
N ASN A 255 -6.84 -11.93 8.28
CA ASN A 255 -8.23 -12.40 8.26
C ASN A 255 -9.08 -11.61 7.27
N GLY A 256 -10.14 -12.23 6.78
CA GLY A 256 -11.13 -11.62 5.89
C GLY A 256 -10.69 -11.54 4.43
N LYS A 257 -11.50 -10.86 3.63
CA LYS A 257 -11.24 -10.63 2.19
C LYS A 257 -11.39 -9.13 1.91
N PRO A 258 -10.28 -8.38 1.86
CA PRO A 258 -10.34 -6.94 1.61
C PRO A 258 -10.85 -6.63 0.21
N GLY A 259 -11.65 -5.57 0.09
CA GLY A 259 -12.04 -4.97 -1.19
C GLY A 259 -11.05 -3.90 -1.63
N TYR A 260 -11.23 -3.39 -2.85
CA TYR A 260 -10.36 -2.38 -3.47
C TYR A 260 -10.25 -1.11 -2.60
N ILE A 261 -11.39 -0.55 -2.17
CA ILE A 261 -11.40 0.64 -1.31
C ILE A 261 -10.82 0.35 0.07
N ASN A 262 -11.08 -0.83 0.65
CA ASN A 262 -10.50 -1.18 1.95
C ASN A 262 -8.97 -1.17 1.92
N LEU A 263 -8.36 -1.63 0.83
CA LEU A 263 -6.90 -1.62 0.68
C LEU A 263 -6.34 -0.22 0.45
N LEU A 264 -7.05 0.64 -0.28
CA LEU A 264 -6.67 2.05 -0.42
C LEU A 264 -6.74 2.77 0.93
N ASP A 265 -7.82 2.55 1.70
CA ASP A 265 -7.97 3.10 3.05
C ASP A 265 -6.84 2.59 3.96
N ALA A 266 -6.61 1.28 4.00
CA ALA A 266 -5.57 0.66 4.82
C ALA A 266 -4.17 1.20 4.51
N ALA A 267 -3.79 1.26 3.22
CA ALA A 267 -2.46 1.70 2.82
C ALA A 267 -2.19 3.17 3.16
N ASN A 268 -3.17 4.05 3.01
CA ASN A 268 -3.04 5.46 3.38
C ASN A 268 -3.10 5.66 4.90
N ALA A 269 -4.01 4.97 5.57
CA ALA A 269 -4.15 5.02 7.02
C ALA A 269 -2.88 4.54 7.74
N TRP A 270 -2.26 3.46 7.25
CA TRP A 270 -1.00 2.94 7.81
C TRP A 270 0.14 3.95 7.69
N GLN A 271 0.30 4.56 6.53
CA GLN A 271 1.33 5.58 6.33
C GLN A 271 1.14 6.77 7.28
N LEU A 272 -0.10 7.22 7.47
CA LEU A 272 -0.42 8.32 8.39
C LEU A 272 -0.02 7.99 9.82
N VAL A 273 -0.42 6.83 10.35
CA VAL A 273 -0.12 6.49 11.77
C VAL A 273 1.35 6.17 12.00
N LYS A 274 2.02 5.55 11.01
CA LYS A 274 3.47 5.31 11.05
C LYS A 274 4.23 6.63 11.12
N GLU A 275 3.89 7.60 10.28
CA GLU A 275 4.53 8.92 10.24
C GLU A 275 4.25 9.72 11.52
N LEU A 276 3.04 9.66 12.07
CA LEU A 276 2.71 10.28 13.36
C LEU A 276 3.53 9.69 14.51
N LYS A 277 3.66 8.38 14.55
CA LYS A 277 4.49 7.68 15.57
C LYS A 277 5.94 8.11 15.47
N GLU A 278 6.49 8.17 14.27
CA GLU A 278 7.87 8.57 14.01
C GLU A 278 8.12 10.04 14.41
N ALA A 279 7.17 10.92 14.06
CA ALA A 279 7.28 12.36 14.33
C ALA A 279 7.11 12.75 15.80
N THR A 280 6.31 12.00 16.57
CA THR A 280 5.90 12.40 17.93
C THR A 280 6.36 11.44 19.03
N GLY A 281 6.78 10.21 18.68
CA GLY A 281 7.09 9.15 19.65
C GLY A 281 5.86 8.53 20.33
N LEU A 282 4.66 9.08 20.13
CA LEU A 282 3.42 8.61 20.76
C LEU A 282 2.72 7.56 19.89
N ALA A 283 2.00 6.64 20.52
CA ALA A 283 1.10 5.77 19.77
C ALA A 283 0.05 6.60 19.06
N ALA A 284 -0.23 6.25 17.79
CA ALA A 284 -1.13 6.98 16.91
C ALA A 284 -2.19 6.04 16.32
N ALA A 285 -3.36 6.60 16.07
CA ALA A 285 -4.43 5.89 15.38
C ALA A 285 -5.20 6.82 14.43
N THR A 286 -5.84 6.22 13.44
CA THR A 286 -6.77 6.93 12.54
C THR A 286 -7.98 6.07 12.21
N SER A 287 -9.10 6.74 11.97
CA SER A 287 -10.32 6.19 11.37
C SER A 287 -10.39 6.70 9.94
N PHE A 288 -10.28 5.81 8.96
CA PHE A 288 -10.18 6.16 7.54
C PHE A 288 -11.42 5.74 6.78
N LYS A 289 -11.86 6.56 5.84
CA LYS A 289 -13.00 6.26 4.98
C LYS A 289 -12.92 7.03 3.67
N HIS A 290 -13.14 6.33 2.56
CA HIS A 290 -13.08 6.93 1.22
C HIS A 290 -11.75 7.65 0.96
N VAL A 291 -10.65 6.99 1.35
CA VAL A 291 -9.26 7.44 1.15
C VAL A 291 -8.98 8.80 1.81
N SER A 292 -9.65 9.08 2.92
CA SER A 292 -9.39 10.26 3.76
C SER A 292 -9.66 9.94 5.24
N PRO A 293 -8.93 10.56 6.19
CA PRO A 293 -9.17 10.37 7.60
C PRO A 293 -10.48 11.05 8.03
N ALA A 294 -11.36 10.31 8.68
CA ALA A 294 -12.50 10.87 9.42
C ALA A 294 -12.02 11.45 10.76
N GLY A 295 -10.97 10.88 11.31
CA GLY A 295 -10.29 11.35 12.51
C GLY A 295 -8.91 10.71 12.67
N ALA A 296 -8.01 11.41 13.33
CA ALA A 296 -6.66 10.95 13.69
C ALA A 296 -6.32 11.46 15.10
N ALA A 297 -5.56 10.68 15.84
CA ALA A 297 -5.19 11.06 17.20
C ALA A 297 -3.92 10.34 17.69
N LEU A 298 -3.34 10.95 18.71
CA LEU A 298 -2.22 10.46 19.50
C LEU A 298 -2.70 9.94 20.86
N ALA A 299 -1.91 9.13 21.52
CA ALA A 299 -2.18 8.60 22.86
C ALA A 299 -2.01 9.66 23.94
N VAL A 300 -2.96 10.58 24.03
CA VAL A 300 -3.04 11.62 25.05
C VAL A 300 -4.22 11.30 25.99
N PRO A 301 -4.10 11.43 27.33
CA PRO A 301 -5.18 11.13 28.27
C PRO A 301 -6.48 11.86 27.96
N LEU A 302 -7.61 11.20 28.25
CA LEU A 302 -8.95 11.78 28.10
C LEU A 302 -9.27 12.71 29.27
N SER A 303 -9.93 13.82 29.01
CA SER A 303 -10.56 14.64 30.03
C SER A 303 -11.86 13.99 30.53
N SER A 304 -12.36 14.41 31.70
CA SER A 304 -13.65 13.91 32.25
C SER A 304 -14.81 14.14 31.29
N SER A 305 -14.85 15.29 30.59
CA SER A 305 -15.89 15.58 29.61
C SER A 305 -15.78 14.70 28.33
N GLU A 306 -14.55 14.38 27.89
CA GLU A 306 -14.34 13.43 26.81
C GLU A 306 -14.74 12.01 27.23
N CYS A 307 -14.41 11.58 28.45
CA CYS A 307 -14.84 10.28 28.97
C CYS A 307 -16.38 10.14 28.93
N GLN A 308 -17.11 11.15 29.39
CA GLN A 308 -18.58 11.16 29.33
C GLN A 308 -19.10 11.14 27.90
N ALA A 309 -18.55 12.01 27.01
CA ALA A 309 -18.98 12.10 25.61
C ALA A 309 -18.70 10.81 24.82
N PHE A 310 -17.64 10.07 25.19
CA PHE A 310 -17.24 8.81 24.54
C PHE A 310 -17.84 7.57 25.22
N GLU A 311 -18.64 7.76 26.29
CA GLU A 311 -19.28 6.69 27.07
C GLU A 311 -18.26 5.70 27.65
N ILE A 312 -17.19 6.22 28.25
CA ILE A 312 -16.12 5.47 28.92
C ILE A 312 -16.05 5.98 30.36
N SER A 313 -16.00 5.06 31.34
CA SER A 313 -15.78 5.45 32.73
C SER A 313 -14.37 6.03 32.92
N GLU A 314 -14.19 6.94 33.87
CA GLU A 314 -12.84 7.49 34.18
C GLU A 314 -11.89 6.40 34.66
N THR A 315 -12.42 5.37 35.36
CA THR A 315 -11.63 4.21 35.81
C THR A 315 -11.14 3.39 34.61
N ASP A 316 -12.03 3.11 33.62
CA ASP A 316 -11.64 2.41 32.40
C ASP A 316 -10.65 3.25 31.59
N ALA A 317 -10.89 4.56 31.48
CA ALA A 317 -10.01 5.48 30.76
C ALA A 317 -8.58 5.50 31.32
N ALA A 318 -8.43 5.43 32.64
CA ALA A 318 -7.13 5.39 33.31
C ALA A 318 -6.35 4.09 33.06
N SER A 319 -7.04 3.00 32.70
CA SER A 319 -6.46 1.69 32.40
C SER A 319 -6.21 1.44 30.90
N LEU A 320 -6.58 2.39 30.02
CA LEU A 320 -6.38 2.23 28.59
C LEU A 320 -4.90 2.19 28.21
N THR A 321 -4.57 1.24 27.35
CA THR A 321 -3.24 1.21 26.72
C THR A 321 -3.09 2.36 25.72
N PRO A 322 -1.85 2.74 25.36
CA PRO A 322 -1.63 3.79 24.36
C PRO A 322 -2.33 3.53 23.03
N SER A 323 -2.37 2.27 22.55
CA SER A 323 -3.08 1.87 21.33
C SER A 323 -4.58 2.10 21.44
N ALA A 324 -5.19 1.66 22.54
CA ALA A 324 -6.61 1.84 22.80
C ALA A 324 -6.97 3.32 22.91
N LEU A 325 -6.18 4.10 23.65
CA LEU A 325 -6.39 5.53 23.85
C LEU A 325 -6.35 6.31 22.53
N ALA A 326 -5.33 6.08 21.70
CA ALA A 326 -5.21 6.70 20.39
C ALA A 326 -6.41 6.35 19.49
N TYR A 327 -6.82 5.08 19.45
CA TYR A 327 -7.95 4.66 18.62
C TYR A 327 -9.29 5.25 19.08
N ILE A 328 -9.55 5.23 20.39
CA ILE A 328 -10.76 5.81 20.96
C ILE A 328 -10.87 7.29 20.57
N ARG A 329 -9.78 8.05 20.71
CA ARG A 329 -9.75 9.46 20.32
C ARG A 329 -9.97 9.63 18.82
N ALA A 330 -9.24 8.90 17.98
CA ALA A 330 -9.36 8.99 16.53
C ALA A 330 -10.79 8.69 16.05
N ARG A 331 -11.39 7.62 16.56
CA ARG A 331 -12.76 7.20 16.23
C ARG A 331 -13.81 8.22 16.65
N ASN A 332 -13.64 8.84 17.82
CA ASN A 332 -14.58 9.82 18.38
C ASN A 332 -14.40 11.25 17.86
N ALA A 333 -13.41 11.50 16.99
CA ALA A 333 -13.30 12.80 16.30
C ALA A 333 -14.56 13.12 15.49
N ASP A 334 -15.00 12.15 14.69
CA ASP A 334 -16.25 12.24 13.91
C ASP A 334 -16.90 10.83 13.86
N PRO A 335 -17.70 10.46 14.86
CA PRO A 335 -18.24 9.12 14.97
C PRO A 335 -19.24 8.76 13.86
N MET A 336 -19.88 9.75 13.22
CA MET A 336 -20.78 9.49 12.09
C MET A 336 -19.99 9.14 10.83
N CYS A 337 -18.96 9.92 10.50
CA CYS A 337 -18.09 9.61 9.36
C CYS A 337 -17.31 8.32 9.57
N SER A 338 -16.98 7.99 10.81
CA SER A 338 -16.28 6.76 11.18
C SER A 338 -17.15 5.48 11.12
N PHE A 339 -18.44 5.59 10.83
CA PHE A 339 -19.31 4.41 10.68
C PHE A 339 -18.92 3.61 9.43
N GLY A 340 -18.45 2.37 9.61
CA GLY A 340 -17.94 1.53 8.52
C GLY A 340 -16.56 1.96 8.02
N ASP A 341 -15.71 2.47 8.92
CA ASP A 341 -14.33 2.89 8.64
C ASP A 341 -13.36 1.73 8.45
N PHE A 342 -12.15 2.08 8.06
CA PHE A 342 -10.96 1.24 8.19
C PHE A 342 -10.05 1.86 9.25
N ALA A 343 -9.80 1.14 10.33
CA ALA A 343 -8.95 1.61 11.41
C ALA A 343 -7.45 1.36 11.10
N ALA A 344 -6.58 2.27 11.53
CA ALA A 344 -5.14 1.99 11.57
C ALA A 344 -4.56 2.38 12.93
N ILE A 345 -3.61 1.59 13.43
CA ILE A 345 -2.91 1.78 14.70
C ILE A 345 -1.41 1.58 14.49
N SER A 346 -0.61 2.51 14.94
CA SER A 346 0.84 2.50 14.72
C SER A 346 1.59 1.42 15.48
N ASP A 347 1.02 0.93 16.57
CA ASP A 347 1.62 0.00 17.53
C ASP A 347 0.88 -1.35 17.51
N ILE A 348 1.31 -2.30 18.34
CA ILE A 348 0.65 -3.59 18.52
C ILE A 348 -0.74 -3.37 19.13
N VAL A 349 -1.73 -4.02 18.53
CA VAL A 349 -3.11 -4.03 19.03
C VAL A 349 -3.22 -5.07 20.14
N ASP A 350 -3.60 -4.62 21.32
CA ASP A 350 -3.83 -5.43 22.51
C ASP A 350 -5.32 -5.80 22.71
N GLU A 351 -5.60 -6.62 23.73
CA GLU A 351 -6.93 -7.06 24.06
C GLU A 351 -7.90 -5.89 24.32
N GLY A 352 -7.47 -4.88 25.09
CA GLY A 352 -8.29 -3.70 25.42
C GLY A 352 -8.71 -2.93 24.18
N THR A 353 -7.78 -2.72 23.26
CA THR A 353 -8.04 -2.08 21.96
C THR A 353 -9.03 -2.91 21.14
N ALA A 354 -8.83 -4.23 21.08
CA ALA A 354 -9.70 -5.14 20.33
C ALA A 354 -11.13 -5.18 20.90
N LEU A 355 -11.28 -5.18 22.22
CA LEU A 355 -12.58 -5.13 22.90
C LEU A 355 -13.35 -3.84 22.61
N TYR A 356 -12.65 -2.71 22.53
CA TYR A 356 -13.27 -1.45 22.14
C TYR A 356 -13.69 -1.48 20.66
N LEU A 357 -12.80 -1.88 19.76
CA LEU A 357 -13.08 -1.98 18.33
C LEU A 357 -14.22 -2.97 18.03
N LYS A 358 -14.35 -4.04 18.82
CA LYS A 358 -15.44 -5.03 18.69
C LYS A 358 -16.83 -4.37 18.79
N LYS A 359 -16.97 -3.33 19.61
CA LYS A 359 -18.24 -2.60 19.84
C LYS A 359 -18.58 -1.65 18.70
N GLU A 360 -17.60 -1.27 17.88
CA GLU A 360 -17.77 -0.28 16.81
C GLU A 360 -18.13 -0.91 15.46
N VAL A 361 -18.85 -0.18 14.60
CA VAL A 361 -19.10 -0.60 13.21
C VAL A 361 -17.91 -0.16 12.37
N SER A 362 -17.04 -1.11 12.04
CA SER A 362 -15.82 -0.92 11.26
C SER A 362 -15.67 -2.01 10.22
N ASP A 363 -15.02 -1.74 9.09
CA ASP A 363 -14.83 -2.72 8.02
C ASP A 363 -13.56 -3.53 8.20
N GLY A 364 -12.53 -2.93 8.74
CA GLY A 364 -11.26 -3.61 8.98
C GLY A 364 -10.28 -2.78 9.81
N ILE A 365 -9.12 -3.37 10.01
CA ILE A 365 -8.00 -2.77 10.73
C ILE A 365 -6.67 -3.14 10.07
N ILE A 366 -5.71 -2.21 10.11
CA ILE A 366 -4.29 -2.45 9.85
C ILE A 366 -3.46 -1.96 11.03
N ALA A 367 -2.48 -2.74 11.45
CA ALA A 367 -1.60 -2.38 12.56
C ALA A 367 -0.20 -3.01 12.40
N ALA A 368 0.74 -2.58 13.24
CA ALA A 368 2.10 -3.15 13.27
C ALA A 368 2.12 -4.63 13.70
N GLY A 369 1.08 -5.09 14.38
CA GLY A 369 0.90 -6.45 14.87
C GLY A 369 -0.27 -6.54 15.84
N TYR A 370 -0.51 -7.74 16.36
CA TYR A 370 -1.62 -8.05 17.23
C TYR A 370 -1.20 -9.03 18.30
N THR A 371 -1.70 -8.87 19.54
CA THR A 371 -1.57 -9.95 20.52
C THR A 371 -2.48 -11.13 20.14
N PRO A 372 -2.18 -12.36 20.60
CA PRO A 372 -3.04 -13.53 20.34
C PRO A 372 -4.50 -13.30 20.77
N GLU A 373 -4.71 -12.69 21.96
CA GLU A 373 -6.02 -12.39 22.52
C GLU A 373 -6.78 -11.38 21.65
N ALA A 374 -6.09 -10.33 21.19
CA ALA A 374 -6.68 -9.35 20.27
C ALA A 374 -7.14 -9.99 18.97
N LEU A 375 -6.32 -10.88 18.38
CA LEU A 375 -6.68 -11.59 17.15
C LEU A 375 -7.92 -12.45 17.32
N GLU A 376 -8.03 -13.20 18.42
CA GLU A 376 -9.20 -14.05 18.70
C GLU A 376 -10.49 -13.21 18.82
N ILE A 377 -10.42 -12.04 19.46
CA ILE A 377 -11.55 -11.13 19.58
C ILE A 377 -11.95 -10.55 18.21
N LEU A 378 -10.97 -10.09 17.44
CA LEU A 378 -11.22 -9.43 16.16
C LEU A 378 -11.69 -10.41 15.08
N LYS A 379 -11.17 -11.64 15.04
CA LYS A 379 -11.61 -12.69 14.11
C LYS A 379 -13.09 -13.05 14.28
N GLN A 380 -13.66 -12.92 15.49
CA GLN A 380 -15.08 -13.18 15.72
C GLN A 380 -16.00 -12.09 15.16
N LYS A 381 -15.47 -10.89 14.90
CA LYS A 381 -16.24 -9.74 14.40
C LYS A 381 -16.77 -10.03 12.98
N LYS A 382 -17.93 -9.44 12.63
CA LYS A 382 -18.60 -9.67 11.32
C LYS A 382 -18.77 -11.14 10.95
N LYS A 383 -19.06 -12.00 11.93
CA LYS A 383 -19.20 -13.45 11.72
C LYS A 383 -17.96 -14.07 11.05
N GLY A 384 -16.77 -13.65 11.46
CA GLY A 384 -15.49 -14.13 10.93
C GLY A 384 -14.96 -13.40 9.68
N ASN A 385 -15.69 -12.42 9.16
CA ASN A 385 -15.31 -11.72 7.93
C ASN A 385 -14.69 -10.33 8.16
N PHE A 386 -14.35 -9.99 9.40
CA PHE A 386 -13.67 -8.74 9.70
C PHE A 386 -12.28 -8.73 9.06
N ILE A 387 -11.94 -7.64 8.36
CA ILE A 387 -10.65 -7.55 7.67
C ILE A 387 -9.56 -7.18 8.68
N ILE A 388 -8.55 -8.05 8.78
CA ILE A 388 -7.37 -7.82 9.62
C ILE A 388 -6.14 -7.86 8.73
N LEU A 389 -5.43 -6.76 8.66
CA LEU A 389 -4.18 -6.63 7.93
C LEU A 389 -3.04 -6.37 8.92
N GLU A 390 -1.94 -7.06 8.75
CA GLU A 390 -0.70 -6.80 9.47
C GLU A 390 0.28 -6.07 8.54
N ALA A 391 0.70 -4.89 8.94
CA ALA A 391 1.61 -4.08 8.17
C ALA A 391 3.04 -4.64 8.25
N THR A 392 3.85 -4.33 7.24
CA THR A 392 5.31 -4.56 7.25
C THR A 392 5.98 -3.24 7.69
N PRO A 393 6.39 -3.08 8.96
CA PRO A 393 6.86 -1.80 9.49
C PRO A 393 8.08 -1.26 8.75
N ASP A 394 9.00 -2.15 8.35
CA ASP A 394 10.25 -1.80 7.68
C ASP A 394 10.11 -1.68 6.15
N PHE A 395 8.90 -1.80 5.62
CA PHE A 395 8.67 -1.61 4.19
C PHE A 395 9.00 -0.17 3.77
N VAL A 396 9.91 -0.06 2.80
CA VAL A 396 10.31 1.22 2.19
C VAL A 396 9.71 1.27 0.77
N PRO A 397 8.74 2.15 0.53
CA PRO A 397 8.17 2.30 -0.80
C PRO A 397 9.17 2.95 -1.76
N PRO A 398 9.04 2.70 -3.07
CA PRO A 398 9.87 3.35 -4.09
C PRO A 398 9.83 4.87 -4.00
N SER A 399 10.95 5.53 -4.38
CA SER A 399 11.07 6.98 -4.37
C SER A 399 10.20 7.68 -5.42
N MET A 400 9.85 6.98 -6.50
CA MET A 400 8.97 7.48 -7.56
C MET A 400 7.59 6.85 -7.49
N GLU A 401 6.56 7.68 -7.56
CA GLU A 401 5.15 7.29 -7.65
C GLU A 401 4.67 7.43 -9.09
N TYR A 402 3.80 6.51 -9.52
CA TYR A 402 3.19 6.51 -10.84
C TYR A 402 1.69 6.38 -10.73
N ARG A 403 0.99 7.10 -11.59
CA ARG A 403 -0.45 7.03 -11.70
C ARG A 403 -0.86 7.08 -13.17
N GLU A 404 -1.69 6.14 -13.57
CA GLU A 404 -2.25 6.10 -14.92
C GLU A 404 -3.63 6.75 -14.96
N VAL A 405 -3.82 7.68 -15.87
CA VAL A 405 -5.09 8.36 -16.10
C VAL A 405 -5.28 8.53 -17.61
N PHE A 406 -6.32 7.98 -18.15
CA PHE A 406 -6.71 8.14 -19.57
C PHE A 406 -5.56 7.88 -20.55
N GLY A 407 -4.81 6.78 -20.33
CA GLY A 407 -3.67 6.39 -21.19
C GLY A 407 -2.38 7.19 -20.98
N MET A 408 -2.33 8.07 -19.99
CA MET A 408 -1.14 8.82 -19.60
C MET A 408 -0.62 8.30 -18.26
N ALA A 409 0.69 8.10 -18.15
CA ALA A 409 1.35 7.82 -16.89
C ALA A 409 1.90 9.13 -16.30
N PHE A 410 1.38 9.51 -15.14
CA PHE A 410 1.95 10.60 -14.35
C PHE A 410 2.98 10.03 -13.39
N SER A 411 4.13 10.66 -13.29
CA SER A 411 5.18 10.29 -12.35
C SER A 411 5.59 11.49 -11.49
N GLN A 412 5.87 11.21 -10.23
CA GLN A 412 6.40 12.23 -9.31
C GLN A 412 7.28 11.58 -8.25
N LYS A 413 8.17 12.36 -7.66
CA LYS A 413 8.89 11.94 -6.47
C LYS A 413 7.90 11.83 -5.31
N ARG A 414 7.98 10.71 -4.58
CA ARG A 414 7.18 10.51 -3.37
C ARG A 414 7.48 11.61 -2.35
N ASN A 415 6.44 12.12 -1.69
CA ASN A 415 6.60 12.99 -0.55
C ASN A 415 7.07 12.17 0.69
N SER A 416 8.37 12.13 0.90
CA SER A 416 9.02 11.42 2.02
C SER A 416 9.33 12.34 3.21
N ILE A 417 8.91 13.61 3.17
CA ILE A 417 9.18 14.54 4.26
C ILE A 417 8.26 14.24 5.44
N ILE A 418 8.85 13.98 6.59
CA ILE A 418 8.15 13.79 7.86
C ILE A 418 8.18 15.11 8.61
N VAL A 419 7.02 15.67 8.88
CA VAL A 419 6.88 16.91 9.64
C VAL A 419 7.19 16.63 11.10
N SER A 420 8.19 17.32 11.64
CA SER A 420 8.67 17.17 13.02
C SER A 420 8.79 18.52 13.72
N ALA A 421 9.11 18.51 15.01
CA ALA A 421 9.37 19.71 15.78
C ALA A 421 10.51 20.59 15.20
N ASP A 422 11.46 19.97 14.49
CA ASP A 422 12.55 20.69 13.84
C ASP A 422 12.08 21.63 12.73
N HIS A 423 10.99 21.30 12.06
CA HIS A 423 10.37 22.15 11.04
C HIS A 423 9.60 23.33 11.66
N MET A 424 9.43 23.36 12.99
CA MET A 424 8.64 24.34 13.74
C MET A 424 9.50 25.20 14.68
N LYS A 425 10.81 25.31 14.41
CA LYS A 425 11.75 26.11 15.22
C LYS A 425 11.53 27.60 15.08
N GLU A 426 11.13 28.06 13.91
CA GLU A 426 10.93 29.47 13.62
C GLU A 426 9.44 29.79 13.48
N SER A 427 8.89 30.54 14.42
CA SER A 427 7.54 31.08 14.29
C SER A 427 7.58 32.35 13.43
N VAL A 428 6.78 32.39 12.37
CA VAL A 428 6.60 33.62 11.57
C VAL A 428 5.69 34.63 12.27
N THR A 429 5.18 34.29 13.45
CA THR A 429 4.38 35.17 14.31
C THR A 429 5.16 35.56 15.55
N LYS A 430 4.74 36.65 16.21
CA LYS A 430 5.36 37.10 17.47
C LYS A 430 5.04 36.24 18.70
N ARG A 431 4.25 35.16 18.52
CA ARG A 431 3.79 34.29 19.60
C ARG A 431 4.72 33.08 19.74
N THR A 432 5.12 32.79 20.96
CA THR A 432 5.75 31.51 21.31
C THR A 432 4.70 30.43 21.37
N VAL A 433 5.03 29.25 20.85
CA VAL A 433 4.18 28.07 20.79
C VAL A 433 4.77 27.02 21.73
N ASP A 434 3.96 26.54 22.67
CA ASP A 434 4.35 25.46 23.57
C ASP A 434 4.41 24.09 22.85
N ASP A 435 4.95 23.09 23.53
CA ASP A 435 5.18 21.78 22.92
C ASP A 435 3.89 21.01 22.66
N ASP A 436 2.85 21.22 23.46
CA ASP A 436 1.53 20.62 23.21
C ASP A 436 0.90 21.16 21.92
N VAL A 437 1.01 22.46 21.71
CA VAL A 437 0.52 23.08 20.46
C VAL A 437 1.37 22.63 19.27
N LYS A 438 2.70 22.52 19.39
CA LYS A 438 3.55 21.97 18.31
C LYS A 438 3.17 20.54 17.97
N ARG A 439 2.94 19.69 18.99
CA ARG A 439 2.46 18.32 18.80
C ARG A 439 1.15 18.30 18.00
N ASP A 440 0.20 19.13 18.37
CA ASP A 440 -1.11 19.21 17.68
C ASP A 440 -0.96 19.73 16.24
N MET A 441 -0.02 20.66 15.99
CA MET A 441 0.31 21.14 14.64
C MET A 441 0.94 20.04 13.79
N ILE A 442 1.86 19.24 14.35
CA ILE A 442 2.44 18.06 13.67
C ILE A 442 1.33 17.08 13.30
N LEU A 443 0.46 16.75 14.25
CA LEU A 443 -0.71 15.91 14.02
C LEU A 443 -1.55 16.45 12.86
N GLY A 444 -1.87 17.74 12.86
CA GLY A 444 -2.65 18.38 11.81
C GLY A 444 -1.99 18.29 10.43
N CYS A 445 -0.72 18.65 10.34
CA CYS A 445 0.04 18.63 9.08
C CYS A 445 0.14 17.23 8.49
N ILE A 446 0.50 16.22 9.31
CA ILE A 446 0.60 14.84 8.85
C ILE A 446 -0.79 14.29 8.46
N THR A 447 -1.83 14.60 9.22
CA THR A 447 -3.21 14.17 8.87
C THR A 447 -3.62 14.73 7.51
N LEU A 448 -3.36 16.00 7.24
CA LEU A 448 -3.73 16.62 5.97
C LEU A 448 -2.86 16.16 4.80
N LYS A 449 -1.63 15.71 5.01
CA LYS A 449 -0.82 15.04 3.98
C LYS A 449 -1.53 13.83 3.37
N TYR A 450 -2.34 13.13 4.15
CA TYR A 450 -3.11 11.94 3.74
C TYR A 450 -4.60 12.25 3.54
N THR A 451 -4.96 13.53 3.39
CA THR A 451 -6.33 13.99 3.16
C THR A 451 -6.47 14.57 1.76
N GLN A 452 -7.55 14.26 1.07
CA GLN A 452 -7.79 14.79 -0.27
C GLN A 452 -7.93 16.32 -0.27
N SER A 453 -7.18 16.97 -1.14
CA SER A 453 -7.18 18.44 -1.34
C SER A 453 -8.49 18.92 -2.03
N ASN A 454 -8.95 20.17 -1.79
CA ASN A 454 -8.50 21.02 -0.71
C ASN A 454 -8.87 20.42 0.64
N SER A 455 -7.98 20.54 1.60
CA SER A 455 -8.24 20.05 2.95
C SER A 455 -7.82 21.05 4.03
N VAL A 456 -8.63 21.08 5.09
CA VAL A 456 -8.38 21.89 6.29
C VAL A 456 -8.73 21.04 7.51
N GLY A 457 -7.91 21.11 8.55
CA GLY A 457 -8.12 20.37 9.78
C GLY A 457 -7.91 21.21 11.02
N PHE A 458 -8.73 20.94 12.02
CA PHE A 458 -8.58 21.51 13.36
C PHE A 458 -8.16 20.42 14.33
N GLY A 459 -7.14 20.72 15.14
CA GLY A 459 -6.61 19.83 16.16
C GLY A 459 -6.68 20.43 17.55
N LYS A 460 -6.82 19.59 18.56
CA LYS A 460 -6.81 19.96 19.97
C LYS A 460 -6.40 18.77 20.82
N ASN A 461 -5.46 19.00 21.71
CA ASN A 461 -5.05 18.02 22.73
C ASN A 461 -4.77 16.61 22.14
N GLY A 462 -3.90 16.55 21.12
CA GLY A 462 -3.48 15.30 20.47
C GLY A 462 -4.57 14.61 19.62
N GLN A 463 -5.62 15.32 19.23
CA GLN A 463 -6.71 14.79 18.44
C GLN A 463 -7.16 15.76 17.35
N MET A 464 -7.41 15.26 16.14
CA MET A 464 -8.15 16.03 15.14
C MET A 464 -9.62 16.11 15.57
N VAL A 465 -10.13 17.33 15.68
CA VAL A 465 -11.51 17.59 16.15
C VAL A 465 -12.45 18.03 15.03
N GLY A 466 -11.92 18.24 13.83
CA GLY A 466 -12.71 18.51 12.63
C GLY A 466 -11.82 18.50 11.39
N ILE A 467 -12.20 17.71 10.38
CA ILE A 467 -11.49 17.60 9.10
C ILE A 467 -12.47 17.89 7.97
N GLY A 468 -12.14 18.87 7.13
CA GLY A 468 -12.78 19.13 5.85
C GLY A 468 -11.88 18.61 4.73
N ALA A 469 -12.40 17.71 3.90
CA ALA A 469 -11.65 17.03 2.86
C ALA A 469 -12.32 17.20 1.50
N GLY A 470 -11.50 17.29 0.43
CA GLY A 470 -11.95 17.17 -0.95
C GLY A 470 -12.90 18.27 -1.44
N GLN A 471 -12.84 19.47 -0.84
CA GLN A 471 -13.68 20.58 -1.27
C GLN A 471 -13.01 21.37 -2.40
N GLN A 472 -13.83 21.88 -3.35
CA GLN A 472 -13.33 22.71 -4.45
C GLN A 472 -12.96 24.12 -3.99
N SER A 473 -13.56 24.61 -2.90
CA SER A 473 -13.31 25.90 -2.32
C SER A 473 -12.63 25.78 -0.94
N ARG A 474 -11.59 26.57 -0.70
CA ARG A 474 -10.92 26.62 0.61
C ARG A 474 -11.87 27.04 1.74
N VAL A 475 -12.72 28.02 1.48
CA VAL A 475 -13.69 28.49 2.48
C VAL A 475 -14.72 27.42 2.84
N ASP A 476 -15.15 26.60 1.89
CA ASP A 476 -16.10 25.50 2.16
C ASP A 476 -15.43 24.37 2.96
N CYS A 477 -14.13 24.13 2.72
CA CYS A 477 -13.33 23.26 3.57
C CYS A 477 -13.32 23.72 5.03
N VAL A 478 -13.08 25.01 5.26
CA VAL A 478 -13.09 25.60 6.60
C VAL A 478 -14.47 25.49 7.25
N LYS A 479 -15.53 25.79 6.51
CA LYS A 479 -16.92 25.67 7.02
C LYS A 479 -17.25 24.23 7.38
N LEU A 480 -16.88 23.27 6.52
CA LEU A 480 -17.10 21.85 6.78
C LEU A 480 -16.33 21.38 8.02
N ALA A 481 -15.04 21.68 8.09
CA ALA A 481 -14.21 21.34 9.24
C ALA A 481 -14.73 22.01 10.52
N GLY A 482 -15.12 23.29 10.43
CA GLY A 482 -15.69 24.07 11.53
C GLY A 482 -16.98 23.53 12.08
N ARG A 483 -17.90 23.07 11.21
CA ARG A 483 -19.12 22.38 11.64
C ARG A 483 -18.79 21.13 12.45
N LYS A 484 -17.80 20.33 12.02
CA LYS A 484 -17.35 19.14 12.74
C LYS A 484 -16.73 19.48 14.09
N VAL A 485 -15.93 20.57 14.17
CA VAL A 485 -15.43 21.10 15.46
C VAL A 485 -16.57 21.43 16.39
N ALA A 486 -17.57 22.18 15.92
CA ALA A 486 -18.73 22.52 16.73
C ALA A 486 -19.47 21.27 17.22
N THR A 487 -19.69 20.29 16.35
CA THR A 487 -20.31 19.01 16.74
C THR A 487 -19.46 18.26 17.77
N PHE A 488 -18.13 18.17 17.60
CA PHE A 488 -17.23 17.53 18.55
C PHE A 488 -17.29 18.20 19.92
N MET A 489 -17.22 19.52 19.96
CA MET A 489 -17.22 20.28 21.22
C MET A 489 -18.58 20.21 21.91
N LEU A 490 -19.67 20.40 21.17
CA LEU A 490 -21.03 20.39 21.72
C LEU A 490 -21.48 19.01 22.20
N ARG A 491 -20.86 17.92 21.76
CA ARG A 491 -21.08 16.59 22.36
C ARG A 491 -20.70 16.53 23.84
N GLN A 492 -19.83 17.44 24.29
CA GLN A 492 -19.41 17.59 25.69
C GLN A 492 -20.27 18.60 26.47
N HIS A 493 -21.25 19.26 25.81
CA HIS A 493 -22.15 20.19 26.47
C HIS A 493 -23.06 19.47 27.47
N PRO A 494 -23.27 20.01 28.71
CA PRO A 494 -24.10 19.35 29.73
C PRO A 494 -25.48 18.92 29.25
N GLN A 495 -26.17 19.73 28.45
CA GLN A 495 -27.49 19.40 27.91
C GLN A 495 -27.43 18.22 26.92
N VAL A 496 -26.33 18.04 26.18
CA VAL A 496 -26.15 16.91 25.27
C VAL A 496 -25.75 15.63 26.02
N LEU A 497 -24.90 15.76 27.04
CA LEU A 497 -24.54 14.67 27.92
C LEU A 497 -25.74 14.16 28.73
N GLY A 498 -26.65 15.07 29.13
CA GLY A 498 -27.85 14.77 29.91
C GLY A 498 -29.03 14.20 29.10
N LEU A 499 -28.87 13.91 27.79
CA LEU A 499 -29.93 13.30 26.99
C LEU A 499 -30.32 11.93 27.52
N ASN A 500 -31.62 11.78 27.88
CA ASN A 500 -32.17 10.57 28.49
C ASN A 500 -32.78 9.65 27.43
N PHE A 501 -32.08 8.58 27.09
CA PHE A 501 -32.47 7.59 26.08
C PHE A 501 -33.32 6.49 26.69
N LYS A 502 -34.28 5.95 25.92
CA LYS A 502 -35.01 4.73 26.28
C LYS A 502 -34.09 3.55 26.50
N ALA A 503 -34.51 2.67 27.40
CA ALA A 503 -33.80 1.41 27.61
C ALA A 503 -33.74 0.61 26.30
N GLY A 504 -32.54 0.04 25.99
CA GLY A 504 -32.32 -0.78 24.80
C GLY A 504 -31.93 -0.02 23.53
N VAL A 505 -31.88 1.32 23.52
CA VAL A 505 -31.33 2.10 22.40
C VAL A 505 -29.85 1.77 22.26
N LYS A 506 -29.47 1.28 21.07
CA LYS A 506 -28.09 0.87 20.78
C LYS A 506 -27.12 2.05 20.86
N ARG A 507 -25.87 1.76 21.21
CA ARG A 507 -24.81 2.77 21.31
C ARG A 507 -24.73 3.66 20.04
N GLN A 508 -24.75 3.05 18.85
CA GLN A 508 -24.67 3.81 17.59
C GLN A 508 -25.86 4.77 17.41
N ASP A 509 -27.05 4.34 17.79
CA ASP A 509 -28.25 5.18 17.68
C ASP A 509 -28.20 6.34 18.67
N ARG A 510 -27.66 6.13 19.89
CA ARG A 510 -27.42 7.22 20.86
C ARG A 510 -26.39 8.24 20.33
N VAL A 511 -25.29 7.77 19.74
CA VAL A 511 -24.27 8.63 19.14
C VAL A 511 -24.89 9.48 18.01
N ASN A 512 -25.62 8.84 17.11
CA ASN A 512 -26.30 9.53 16.01
C ASN A 512 -27.32 10.53 16.53
N ALA A 513 -28.10 10.16 17.54
CA ALA A 513 -29.13 11.02 18.11
C ALA A 513 -28.52 12.27 18.78
N ARG A 514 -27.35 12.15 19.46
CA ARG A 514 -26.63 13.31 20.01
C ARG A 514 -26.14 14.25 18.91
N VAL A 515 -25.57 13.70 17.83
CA VAL A 515 -25.10 14.52 16.70
C VAL A 515 -26.26 15.23 16.04
N ARG A 516 -27.37 14.54 15.76
CA ARG A 516 -28.57 15.13 15.16
C ARG A 516 -29.21 16.18 16.06
N TYR A 517 -29.18 15.98 17.39
CA TYR A 517 -29.64 16.99 18.34
C TYR A 517 -28.82 18.29 18.27
N ILE A 518 -27.49 18.15 18.13
CA ILE A 518 -26.57 19.28 17.98
C ILE A 518 -26.84 20.01 16.65
N GLU A 519 -27.00 19.29 15.56
CA GLU A 519 -27.23 19.86 14.23
C GLU A 519 -28.59 20.56 14.17
N GLY A 520 -29.66 19.88 14.56
CA GLY A 520 -30.99 20.42 14.65
C GLY A 520 -31.73 20.56 13.32
N ASP A 521 -31.13 20.09 12.22
CA ASP A 521 -31.65 20.21 10.85
C ASP A 521 -32.40 18.94 10.41
N PHE A 522 -33.52 18.63 11.07
CA PHE A 522 -34.31 17.44 10.78
C PHE A 522 -35.28 17.65 9.62
N THR A 523 -35.45 16.66 8.76
CA THR A 523 -36.69 16.48 8.00
C THR A 523 -37.81 16.01 8.95
N THR A 524 -39.06 16.08 8.52
CA THR A 524 -40.21 15.64 9.34
C THR A 524 -40.08 14.16 9.73
N GLU A 525 -39.70 13.31 8.78
CA GLU A 525 -39.53 11.85 8.97
C GLU A 525 -38.34 11.52 9.86
N GLU A 526 -37.23 12.25 9.72
CA GLU A 526 -36.06 12.09 10.58
C GLU A 526 -36.39 12.47 12.01
N ARG A 527 -37.13 13.54 12.22
CA ARG A 527 -37.55 14.02 13.54
C ARG A 527 -38.35 12.95 14.29
N VAL A 528 -39.36 12.38 13.64
CA VAL A 528 -40.15 11.29 14.24
C VAL A 528 -39.29 10.10 14.69
N ARG A 529 -38.34 9.68 13.84
CA ARG A 529 -37.44 8.57 14.19
C ARG A 529 -36.47 8.95 15.31
N TRP A 530 -36.02 10.21 15.32
CA TRP A 530 -35.10 10.69 16.34
C TRP A 530 -35.81 10.80 17.71
N GLU A 531 -37.02 11.37 17.76
CA GLU A 531 -37.83 11.49 18.96
C GLU A 531 -38.16 10.13 19.60
N ALA A 532 -38.30 9.08 18.79
CA ALA A 532 -38.57 7.72 19.26
C ALA A 532 -37.45 7.12 20.15
N ASN A 533 -36.25 7.69 20.14
CA ASN A 533 -35.12 7.23 20.98
C ASN A 533 -35.22 7.68 22.44
N PHE A 534 -36.07 8.64 22.79
CA PHE A 534 -36.08 9.29 24.10
C PHE A 534 -37.31 8.91 24.94
N GLU A 535 -37.10 8.80 26.24
CA GLU A 535 -38.24 8.67 27.20
C GLU A 535 -39.09 9.96 27.19
N VAL A 536 -38.40 11.10 27.24
CA VAL A 536 -39.00 12.42 27.10
C VAL A 536 -38.22 13.16 26.01
N VAL A 537 -38.90 13.68 25.01
CA VAL A 537 -38.24 14.40 23.92
C VAL A 537 -37.57 15.65 24.50
N PRO A 538 -36.26 15.82 24.29
CA PRO A 538 -35.53 16.94 24.86
C PRO A 538 -35.88 18.28 24.19
N GLU A 539 -35.80 19.35 24.97
CA GLU A 539 -35.93 20.72 24.43
C GLU A 539 -34.77 20.99 23.45
N PRO A 540 -35.01 21.75 22.37
CA PRO A 540 -33.99 22.05 21.37
C PRO A 540 -32.77 22.76 21.97
N LEU A 541 -31.56 22.41 21.51
CA LEU A 541 -30.35 23.16 21.82
C LEU A 541 -30.34 24.45 20.99
N THR A 542 -30.59 25.58 21.63
CA THR A 542 -30.75 26.87 20.94
C THR A 542 -29.43 27.40 20.34
N SER A 543 -29.50 28.23 19.33
CA SER A 543 -28.32 28.89 18.74
C SER A 543 -27.53 29.67 19.78
N ASP A 544 -28.20 30.40 20.66
CA ASP A 544 -27.56 31.20 21.71
C ASP A 544 -26.78 30.33 22.69
N THR A 545 -27.36 29.17 23.07
CA THR A 545 -26.68 28.18 23.93
C THR A 545 -25.44 27.60 23.25
N LYS A 546 -25.56 27.25 21.97
CA LYS A 546 -24.40 26.74 21.16
C LYS A 546 -23.31 27.80 21.08
N GLU A 547 -23.65 29.05 20.74
CA GLU A 547 -22.71 30.15 20.64
C GLU A 547 -22.02 30.47 21.96
N ALA A 548 -22.78 30.52 23.06
CA ALA A 548 -22.24 30.75 24.39
C ALA A 548 -21.19 29.69 24.76
N TYR A 549 -21.49 28.41 24.53
CA TYR A 549 -20.57 27.33 24.81
C TYR A 549 -19.33 27.37 23.90
N MET A 550 -19.49 27.64 22.61
CA MET A 550 -18.41 27.75 21.66
C MET A 550 -17.50 28.96 21.90
N LYS A 551 -17.98 30.04 22.52
CA LYS A 551 -17.17 31.19 22.95
C LYS A 551 -16.15 30.84 24.04
N GLU A 552 -16.35 29.74 24.78
CA GLU A 552 -15.41 29.25 25.79
C GLU A 552 -14.26 28.40 25.19
N LEU A 553 -14.37 28.06 23.91
CA LEU A 553 -13.41 27.21 23.23
C LEU A 553 -12.03 27.89 23.13
N SER A 554 -10.98 27.14 23.51
CA SER A 554 -9.59 27.59 23.44
C SER A 554 -8.66 26.44 23.10
N GLY A 555 -7.42 26.74 22.68
CA GLY A 555 -6.39 25.74 22.42
C GLY A 555 -6.63 24.88 21.18
N VAL A 556 -7.43 25.38 20.21
CA VAL A 556 -7.63 24.72 18.92
C VAL A 556 -6.60 25.24 17.93
N ILE A 557 -5.92 24.34 17.22
CA ILE A 557 -5.03 24.67 16.09
C ILE A 557 -5.78 24.53 14.77
N LEU A 558 -5.31 25.21 13.74
CA LEU A 558 -5.76 25.08 12.36
C LEU A 558 -4.57 24.66 11.49
N SER A 559 -4.75 23.63 10.69
CA SER A 559 -3.82 23.21 9.63
C SER A 559 -4.54 23.28 8.27
N SER A 560 -3.77 23.53 7.20
CA SER A 560 -4.27 23.59 5.83
C SER A 560 -3.23 22.97 4.88
N ASP A 561 -3.68 22.23 3.88
CA ASP A 561 -2.80 21.61 2.88
C ASP A 561 -2.18 22.62 1.90
N ALA A 562 -2.71 23.87 1.86
CA ALA A 562 -2.14 24.97 1.08
C ALA A 562 -2.53 26.32 1.70
N PHE A 563 -2.08 27.43 1.08
CA PHE A 563 -2.35 28.78 1.52
C PHE A 563 -3.85 29.14 1.41
N PHE A 564 -4.26 30.14 2.19
CA PHE A 564 -5.59 30.74 2.11
C PHE A 564 -5.58 31.88 1.07
N PRO A 565 -6.22 31.70 -0.10
CA PRO A 565 -6.18 32.72 -1.15
C PRO A 565 -6.95 33.99 -0.78
N PHE A 566 -7.95 33.86 0.11
CA PHE A 566 -8.82 34.96 0.53
C PHE A 566 -8.99 34.95 2.05
N ARG A 567 -9.31 36.12 2.59
CA ARG A 567 -9.50 36.35 4.02
C ARG A 567 -10.70 35.60 4.62
N ASP A 568 -11.73 35.34 3.79
CA ASP A 568 -12.98 34.70 4.23
C ASP A 568 -12.77 33.34 4.92
N GLY A 569 -11.84 32.53 4.42
CA GLY A 569 -11.46 31.28 5.07
C GLY A 569 -10.97 31.46 6.50
N ILE A 570 -10.19 32.52 6.73
CA ILE A 570 -9.65 32.87 8.05
C ILE A 570 -10.74 33.45 8.95
N ASP A 571 -11.60 34.30 8.42
CA ASP A 571 -12.71 34.88 9.17
C ASP A 571 -13.69 33.79 9.66
N HIS A 572 -13.92 32.76 8.86
CA HIS A 572 -14.70 31.59 9.29
C HIS A 572 -13.96 30.74 10.33
N ALA A 573 -12.65 30.53 10.18
CA ALA A 573 -11.85 29.78 11.15
C ALA A 573 -11.79 30.50 12.51
N SER A 574 -11.67 31.83 12.50
CA SER A 574 -11.55 32.63 13.72
C SER A 574 -12.79 32.58 14.61
N LYS A 575 -13.97 32.29 14.05
CA LYS A 575 -15.21 32.11 14.84
C LYS A 575 -15.13 30.89 15.77
N LEU A 576 -14.23 29.96 15.50
CA LEU A 576 -14.04 28.73 16.27
C LEU A 576 -12.91 28.81 17.29
N ALA A 577 -12.14 29.91 17.32
CA ALA A 577 -10.90 30.05 18.10
C ALA A 577 -10.91 31.24 19.06
N THR A 578 -12.07 31.75 19.46
CA THR A 578 -12.16 32.98 20.23
C THR A 578 -12.09 32.78 21.73
N LYS A 579 -10.94 33.07 22.33
CA LYS A 579 -10.78 33.93 23.51
C LYS A 579 -9.39 34.54 23.49
N ARG A 580 -9.24 35.71 22.91
CA ARG A 580 -8.36 36.83 23.26
C ARG A 580 -8.18 37.79 22.08
N GLY A 581 -9.05 38.82 22.04
CA GLY A 581 -8.75 40.13 21.48
C GLY A 581 -8.43 40.30 20.00
N ASN A 582 -9.35 40.93 19.28
CA ASN A 582 -9.13 41.75 18.07
C ASN A 582 -8.23 41.22 16.94
N ILE A 583 -8.59 40.08 16.38
CA ILE A 583 -7.92 39.54 15.17
C ILE A 583 -8.39 40.28 13.91
N ALA A 584 -9.68 40.65 13.87
CA ALA A 584 -10.28 41.25 12.70
C ALA A 584 -9.73 42.65 12.34
N GLU A 585 -9.38 43.47 13.35
CA GLU A 585 -8.91 44.85 13.11
C GLU A 585 -7.46 44.91 12.57
N ARG A 586 -6.60 44.00 12.95
CA ARG A 586 -5.17 44.03 12.49
C ARG A 586 -4.97 43.45 11.11
N MET A 587 -5.87 42.59 10.62
CA MET A 587 -5.80 42.04 9.25
C MET A 587 -6.35 43.00 8.19
N GLN A 588 -7.26 43.93 8.56
CA GLN A 588 -7.74 44.98 7.64
C GLN A 588 -6.61 45.88 7.12
N GLN A 589 -5.54 46.04 7.86
CA GLN A 589 -4.42 46.92 7.46
C GLN A 589 -3.38 46.29 6.52
N ARG A 590 -3.43 44.97 6.25
CA ARG A 590 -2.40 44.26 5.45
C ARG A 590 -2.90 43.49 4.23
N ALA A 591 -4.17 43.57 3.86
CA ALA A 591 -4.67 43.00 2.63
C ALA A 591 -4.41 43.94 1.43
N HIS A 592 -3.14 44.19 1.11
CA HIS A 592 -2.75 44.84 -0.14
C HIS A 592 -2.12 43.79 -1.07
N PRO A 593 -2.47 43.73 -2.38
CA PRO A 593 -2.09 42.66 -3.30
C PRO A 593 -0.61 42.53 -3.65
N SER A 594 0.28 43.32 -3.07
CA SER A 594 1.67 43.46 -3.53
C SER A 594 2.77 43.04 -2.57
N ARG A 595 2.47 42.33 -1.47
CA ARG A 595 3.53 41.77 -0.61
C ARG A 595 3.20 40.40 -0.08
N GLU A 596 3.95 39.42 -0.53
CA GLU A 596 4.02 38.02 -0.09
C GLU A 596 4.62 37.86 1.33
N GLU A 597 4.47 38.80 2.22
CA GLU A 597 5.10 38.74 3.55
C GLU A 597 4.10 38.99 4.67
N ASP A 598 4.14 38.10 5.66
CA ASP A 598 3.58 38.22 7.01
C ASP A 598 2.06 38.10 7.20
N GLY A 599 1.58 36.89 7.36
CA GLY A 599 0.23 36.58 7.80
C GLY A 599 0.14 35.72 9.04
N GLY A 600 0.53 36.23 10.20
CA GLY A 600 0.26 35.59 11.49
C GLY A 600 -1.04 36.10 12.11
N ILE A 601 -1.96 35.23 12.49
CA ILE A 601 -3.23 35.55 13.14
C ILE A 601 -3.10 35.28 14.63
N ASN A 602 -3.38 36.29 15.47
CA ASN A 602 -3.40 36.16 16.92
C ASN A 602 -4.63 35.34 17.36
N GLY A 603 -4.42 34.17 17.97
CA GLY A 603 -5.48 33.34 18.56
C GLY A 603 -5.54 31.91 18.03
N ILE A 604 -5.19 31.68 16.79
CA ILE A 604 -4.89 30.37 16.22
C ILE A 604 -3.40 30.32 15.96
N PRO A 605 -2.63 29.37 16.48
CA PRO A 605 -1.27 29.19 16.02
C PRO A 605 -1.37 28.80 14.55
N ILE A 606 -1.07 29.75 13.68
CA ILE A 606 -1.11 29.52 12.25
C ILE A 606 0.27 29.11 11.82
N LEU A 607 0.22 28.06 11.04
CA LEU A 607 1.18 27.61 10.06
C LEU A 607 2.52 28.32 10.11
N PHE A 608 3.52 27.53 10.41
CA PHE A 608 4.88 27.84 9.99
C PHE A 608 4.90 27.87 8.46
N ARG A 609 5.38 28.98 7.88
CA ARG A 609 5.74 29.01 6.46
C ARG A 609 6.94 28.10 6.28
N MET A 610 6.70 26.85 5.93
CA MET A 610 7.76 25.97 5.49
C MET A 610 8.17 26.42 4.09
N ARG A 611 9.27 27.15 3.97
CA ARG A 611 9.79 27.69 2.70
C ARG A 611 10.00 26.66 1.59
N HIS A 612 9.85 25.36 1.88
CA HIS A 612 10.07 24.24 0.97
C HIS A 612 8.85 23.32 0.82
N PHE A 613 7.68 23.70 1.33
CA PHE A 613 6.49 22.84 1.38
C PHE A 613 5.33 23.29 0.47
N LEU A 614 5.61 24.12 -0.54
CA LEU A 614 4.58 24.63 -1.45
C LEU A 614 3.97 23.59 -2.41
N GLU A 615 4.29 22.31 -2.26
CA GLU A 615 3.79 21.25 -3.15
C GLU A 615 3.18 20.06 -2.39
N PHE A 616 2.22 20.31 -1.49
CA PHE A 616 1.33 19.27 -1.04
C PHE A 616 0.14 19.14 -1.99
N LYS A 617 0.32 18.45 -3.07
CA LYS A 617 -0.79 17.89 -3.84
C LYS A 617 -0.82 16.39 -3.62
N VAL A 618 -1.66 15.94 -2.69
CA VAL A 618 -2.10 14.56 -2.70
C VAL A 618 -3.13 14.47 -3.82
N ILE A 619 -2.71 13.95 -4.93
CA ILE A 619 -3.59 13.65 -6.05
C ILE A 619 -4.03 12.20 -5.92
N TRP A 620 -5.32 12.00 -6.06
CA TRP A 620 -5.94 10.70 -6.31
C TRP A 620 -5.28 9.98 -7.45
#